data_632fa74f0016d8935fbd990008b25cd1
#
_entry.id   632fa74f0016d8935fbd990008b25cd1
#
_cell.length_a   1.000
_cell.length_b   1.000
_cell.length_c   1.000
_cell.angle_alpha   90.00
_cell.angle_beta   90.00
_cell.angle_gamma   90.00
#
_symmetry.space_group_name_H-M   'P 1'
#
loop_
_entity.id
_entity.type
_entity.pdbx_description
1 polymer ?
#
loop_
_entity_poly.entity_id
_entity_poly.type
_entity_poly.pdbx_seq_one_letter_code
_entity_poly.pdbx_strand_id
1 'polypeptide(L)'
;MRFLIYLIVVSLGVANLFATDRKPNFVIVLADDVSWSSFGCVDSGLLTCTPNIDRLAKQGVQFSNFSCSAAQCGPTRHELYTGLLPPSSGVYSNGYKPRGDYRNIANYLGELGYKVGITGKTHFDVSDFQKISGFESNGNHGAPTWEMSGVRRFIETSGSEKKPFCVVLASVNAHHPWTVGDPSHFPSDKIIVPPHMVDTPLTRQALAIHAAEVEVLDEQVGATMKLLDELKLAEDTVLIFLSEQGTALPNGKWSIYDYGTKALCLMRWPGGLKPAVTDAVAMYCDIVPTLVEMAGGKGPKVDGKSLLPVLKGETSKHREHAYLVHQAGGFTQRAIRDKEFKLVWNPEREADYYLDVLMKPNSGKFFAKAWREWLAMAKTNPVAQGKIDRVVKHPEFELYHHKSDPWELKNLAGNPQYAAKVAEMHIQLKTEMEKLNDSFSQEDPKAKKREKKEKGRKRRRKDPKEK
;
A
#
# COMPACT_ATOMS: atom_id res chain seq x y z
N MET A 1 -32.10 44.35 56.77
CA MET A 1 -31.87 44.53 55.34
C MET A 1 -30.85 43.46 54.88
N ARG A 2 -31.32 42.39 54.27
CA ARG A 2 -30.43 41.30 53.70
C ARG A 2 -30.42 41.48 52.16
N PHE A 3 -29.30 41.87 51.61
CA PHE A 3 -29.09 41.91 50.14
C PHE A 3 -28.78 40.51 49.63
N LEU A 4 -29.65 39.99 48.78
CA LEU A 4 -29.47 38.75 48.05
C LEU A 4 -28.75 39.08 46.75
N ILE A 5 -27.49 38.64 46.56
CA ILE A 5 -26.74 38.77 45.32
C ILE A 5 -27.04 37.54 44.48
N TYR A 6 -27.77 37.70 43.37
CA TYR A 6 -27.95 36.66 42.33
C TYR A 6 -26.70 36.62 41.44
N LEU A 7 -25.96 35.55 41.56
CA LEU A 7 -24.88 35.20 40.60
C LEU A 7 -25.55 34.63 39.33
N ILE A 8 -25.59 35.39 38.26
CA ILE A 8 -25.95 34.86 36.92
C ILE A 8 -24.72 34.15 36.36
N VAL A 9 -24.76 32.82 36.37
CA VAL A 9 -23.79 31.99 35.66
C VAL A 9 -24.19 32.00 34.17
N VAL A 10 -23.50 32.82 33.38
CA VAL A 10 -23.59 32.76 31.91
C VAL A 10 -22.75 31.55 31.47
N SER A 11 -23.41 30.43 31.24
CA SER A 11 -22.81 29.31 30.52
C SER A 11 -22.59 29.70 29.06
N LEU A 12 -21.39 30.16 28.74
CA LEU A 12 -20.93 30.26 27.36
C LEU A 12 -20.86 28.82 26.79
N GLY A 13 -21.93 28.46 26.10
CA GLY A 13 -21.90 27.28 25.24
C GLY A 13 -20.79 27.48 24.21
N VAL A 14 -19.74 26.70 24.32
CA VAL A 14 -18.77 26.54 23.22
C VAL A 14 -19.54 25.90 22.08
N ALA A 15 -20.13 26.72 21.21
CA ALA A 15 -20.70 26.27 19.96
C ALA A 15 -19.58 25.57 19.20
N ASN A 16 -19.82 24.33 18.87
CA ASN A 16 -18.99 23.58 17.94
C ASN A 16 -18.85 24.34 16.62
N LEU A 17 -17.76 25.06 16.44
CA LEU A 17 -17.43 25.85 15.23
C LEU A 17 -16.92 24.94 14.08
N PHE A 18 -17.40 23.69 13.98
CA PHE A 18 -17.03 22.76 12.92
C PHE A 18 -18.25 22.24 12.17
N ALA A 19 -18.98 23.16 11.56
CA ALA A 19 -19.91 22.81 10.49
C ALA A 19 -19.76 23.83 9.37
N THR A 20 -18.69 23.78 8.62
CA THR A 20 -18.79 24.30 7.25
C THR A 20 -19.65 23.30 6.47
N ASP A 21 -20.80 23.74 5.96
CA ASP A 21 -21.69 23.00 5.04
C ASP A 21 -20.96 22.62 3.71
N ARG A 22 -19.66 22.86 3.64
CA ARG A 22 -18.82 22.59 2.46
C ARG A 22 -18.24 21.19 2.53
N LYS A 23 -18.55 20.40 1.51
CA LYS A 23 -17.89 19.12 1.25
C LYS A 23 -16.39 19.35 1.03
N PRO A 24 -15.48 18.61 1.71
CA PRO A 24 -14.04 18.76 1.51
C PRO A 24 -13.64 18.32 0.09
N ASN A 25 -12.58 18.90 -0.43
CA ASN A 25 -11.90 18.35 -1.59
C ASN A 25 -10.99 17.20 -1.16
N PHE A 26 -10.62 16.34 -2.12
CA PHE A 26 -9.71 15.23 -1.88
C PHE A 26 -8.54 15.27 -2.86
N VAL A 27 -7.33 15.10 -2.33
CA VAL A 27 -6.11 14.84 -3.11
C VAL A 27 -5.51 13.56 -2.57
N ILE A 28 -5.35 12.55 -3.41
CA ILE A 28 -4.72 11.27 -3.09
C ILE A 28 -3.40 11.19 -3.83
N VAL A 29 -2.29 11.24 -3.11
CA VAL A 29 -0.96 10.95 -3.65
C VAL A 29 -0.65 9.50 -3.36
N LEU A 30 -0.50 8.71 -4.42
CA LEU A 30 -0.19 7.28 -4.34
C LEU A 30 1.22 7.06 -4.88
N ALA A 31 2.11 6.55 -4.04
CA ALA A 31 3.44 6.07 -4.45
C ALA A 31 3.35 4.77 -5.27
N ASP A 32 4.49 4.22 -5.66
CA ASP A 32 4.58 2.95 -6.39
C ASP A 32 5.81 2.17 -5.93
N ASP A 33 5.62 0.98 -5.37
CA ASP A 33 6.68 0.09 -4.89
C ASP A 33 7.56 0.69 -3.77
N VAL A 34 6.98 1.32 -2.74
CA VAL A 34 7.72 1.92 -1.62
C VAL A 34 7.33 1.27 -0.30
N SER A 35 8.29 0.57 0.34
CA SER A 35 8.07 -0.06 1.65
C SER A 35 7.84 0.98 2.75
N TRP A 36 7.03 0.63 3.74
CA TRP A 36 6.70 1.45 4.90
C TRP A 36 7.92 2.05 5.62
N SER A 37 9.06 1.35 5.57
CA SER A 37 10.30 1.73 6.25
C SER A 37 11.14 2.77 5.51
N SER A 38 10.72 3.21 4.32
CA SER A 38 11.47 4.16 3.47
C SER A 38 11.22 5.63 3.81
N PHE A 39 10.48 5.93 4.89
CA PHE A 39 10.07 7.28 5.26
C PHE A 39 10.59 7.68 6.63
N GLY A 40 11.09 8.93 6.76
CA GLY A 40 11.65 9.45 8.01
C GLY A 40 10.65 9.47 9.17
N CYS A 41 9.39 9.79 8.90
CA CYS A 41 8.33 9.83 9.91
C CYS A 41 8.00 8.48 10.58
N VAL A 42 8.54 7.37 10.06
CA VAL A 42 8.33 6.02 10.63
C VAL A 42 9.43 5.61 11.60
N ASP A 43 10.61 6.27 11.55
CA ASP A 43 11.78 5.96 12.39
C ASP A 43 12.20 4.47 12.31
N SER A 44 12.34 3.98 11.10
CA SER A 44 12.73 2.58 10.83
C SER A 44 14.21 2.29 11.10
N GLY A 45 15.00 3.30 11.37
CA GLY A 45 16.46 3.24 11.46
C GLY A 45 17.18 3.18 10.10
N LEU A 46 16.47 3.24 8.98
CA LEU A 46 17.06 3.29 7.65
C LEU A 46 17.44 4.72 7.26
N LEU A 47 18.40 4.85 6.34
CA LEU A 47 18.74 6.15 5.75
C LEU A 47 17.61 6.59 4.81
N THR A 48 16.95 7.69 5.15
CA THR A 48 15.81 8.26 4.42
C THR A 48 15.99 9.76 4.20
N CYS A 49 15.37 10.30 3.14
CA CYS A 49 15.29 11.73 2.89
C CYS A 49 13.88 12.09 2.39
N THR A 50 12.94 12.27 3.35
CA THR A 50 11.52 12.53 3.05
C THR A 50 10.94 13.71 3.83
N PRO A 51 11.59 14.93 3.76
CA PRO A 51 11.22 16.05 4.62
C PRO A 51 9.79 16.57 4.37
N ASN A 52 9.26 16.47 3.15
CA ASN A 52 7.90 16.90 2.83
C ASN A 52 6.85 15.91 3.34
N ILE A 53 7.09 14.60 3.17
CA ILE A 53 6.23 13.55 3.72
C ILE A 53 6.26 13.57 5.25
N ASP A 54 7.44 13.79 5.85
CA ASP A 54 7.60 13.94 7.29
C ASP A 54 6.84 15.17 7.83
N ARG A 55 6.84 16.28 7.06
CA ARG A 55 6.03 17.47 7.37
C ARG A 55 4.54 17.16 7.27
N LEU A 56 4.12 16.42 6.23
CA LEU A 56 2.73 15.98 6.07
C LEU A 56 2.29 15.11 7.26
N ALA A 57 3.14 14.18 7.71
CA ALA A 57 2.88 13.34 8.87
C ALA A 57 2.70 14.15 10.16
N LYS A 58 3.54 15.16 10.39
CA LYS A 58 3.43 16.07 11.55
C LYS A 58 2.17 16.93 11.54
N GLN A 59 1.58 17.15 10.37
CA GLN A 59 0.38 17.98 10.18
C GLN A 59 -0.91 17.19 10.03
N GLY A 60 -0.85 15.86 10.03
CA GLY A 60 -1.99 14.99 9.77
C GLY A 60 -2.09 13.80 10.72
N VAL A 61 -2.99 12.89 10.41
CA VAL A 61 -3.14 11.61 11.09
C VAL A 61 -2.28 10.58 10.38
N GLN A 62 -1.37 9.95 11.12
CA GLN A 62 -0.52 8.84 10.66
C GLN A 62 -1.07 7.51 11.17
N PHE A 63 -1.31 6.56 10.27
CA PHE A 63 -1.64 5.19 10.63
C PHE A 63 -0.37 4.35 10.72
N SER A 64 -0.02 3.88 11.90
CA SER A 64 1.14 3.01 12.11
C SER A 64 0.87 1.53 11.77
N ASN A 65 -0.41 1.19 11.55
CA ASN A 65 -0.90 -0.16 11.31
C ASN A 65 -1.86 -0.22 10.11
N PHE A 66 -1.37 0.25 8.94
CA PHE A 66 -2.10 0.26 7.67
C PHE A 66 -1.51 -0.77 6.71
N SER A 67 -2.35 -1.49 5.97
CA SER A 67 -1.89 -2.56 5.08
C SER A 67 -2.66 -2.59 3.75
N CYS A 68 -1.98 -3.03 2.69
CA CYS A 68 -2.65 -3.57 1.50
C CYS A 68 -2.91 -5.06 1.66
N SER A 69 -3.95 -5.59 1.02
CA SER A 69 -4.27 -7.02 1.09
C SER A 69 -3.28 -7.88 0.34
N ALA A 70 -2.76 -7.40 -0.78
CA ALA A 70 -1.82 -8.13 -1.63
C ALA A 70 -0.70 -7.21 -2.10
N ALA A 71 0.56 -7.57 -1.84
CA ALA A 71 1.71 -6.74 -2.17
C ALA A 71 2.01 -6.70 -3.68
N GLN A 72 1.09 -6.17 -4.47
CA GLN A 72 1.21 -5.96 -5.92
C GLN A 72 0.34 -4.78 -6.36
N CYS A 73 0.84 -4.00 -7.33
CA CYS A 73 0.19 -2.75 -7.78
C CYS A 73 -1.27 -2.93 -8.22
N GLY A 74 -1.58 -3.94 -9.06
CA GLY A 74 -2.94 -4.18 -9.56
C GLY A 74 -3.94 -4.44 -8.42
N PRO A 75 -3.72 -5.44 -7.56
CA PRO A 75 -4.57 -5.68 -6.39
C PRO A 75 -4.69 -4.48 -5.45
N THR A 76 -3.56 -3.83 -5.09
CA THR A 76 -3.58 -2.67 -4.18
C THR A 76 -4.38 -1.50 -4.76
N ARG A 77 -4.18 -1.19 -6.05
CA ARG A 77 -4.94 -0.12 -6.71
C ARG A 77 -6.41 -0.49 -6.86
N HIS A 78 -6.72 -1.74 -7.16
CA HIS A 78 -8.10 -2.20 -7.22
C HIS A 78 -8.79 -2.08 -5.86
N GLU A 79 -8.12 -2.50 -4.77
CA GLU A 79 -8.61 -2.36 -3.40
C GLU A 79 -8.85 -0.88 -3.03
N LEU A 80 -7.87 0.01 -3.35
CA LEU A 80 -7.98 1.45 -3.11
C LEU A 80 -9.19 2.07 -3.83
N TYR A 81 -9.38 1.75 -5.11
CA TYR A 81 -10.38 2.46 -5.91
C TYR A 81 -11.79 1.89 -5.74
N THR A 82 -11.94 0.62 -5.35
CA THR A 82 -13.25 -0.04 -5.24
C THR A 82 -13.73 -0.27 -3.80
N GLY A 83 -12.80 -0.30 -2.84
CA GLY A 83 -13.11 -0.73 -1.46
C GLY A 83 -13.31 -2.24 -1.32
N LEU A 84 -12.92 -3.05 -2.33
CA LEU A 84 -13.11 -4.50 -2.37
C LEU A 84 -11.79 -5.23 -2.13
N LEU A 85 -11.80 -6.21 -1.23
CA LEU A 85 -10.69 -7.12 -1.00
C LEU A 85 -10.49 -8.09 -2.20
N PRO A 86 -9.29 -8.69 -2.38
CA PRO A 86 -9.04 -9.64 -3.45
C PRO A 86 -10.04 -10.80 -3.56
N PRO A 87 -10.53 -11.42 -2.47
CA PRO A 87 -11.56 -12.45 -2.58
C PRO A 87 -12.87 -11.96 -3.20
N SER A 88 -13.32 -10.77 -2.83
CA SER A 88 -14.56 -10.16 -3.34
C SER A 88 -14.40 -9.68 -4.79
N SER A 89 -13.27 -9.07 -5.11
CA SER A 89 -13.00 -8.52 -6.44
C SER A 89 -12.50 -9.55 -7.46
N GLY A 90 -11.88 -10.65 -7.00
CA GLY A 90 -11.17 -11.61 -7.84
C GLY A 90 -9.76 -11.19 -8.26
N VAL A 91 -9.27 -9.99 -7.83
CA VAL A 91 -7.97 -9.46 -8.23
C VAL A 91 -6.90 -9.81 -7.21
N TYR A 92 -6.40 -11.04 -7.24
CA TYR A 92 -5.38 -11.53 -6.31
C TYR A 92 -3.94 -11.19 -6.71
N SER A 93 -3.72 -10.93 -7.98
CA SER A 93 -2.37 -10.69 -8.53
C SER A 93 -2.45 -9.87 -9.81
N ASN A 94 -1.32 -9.27 -10.21
CA ASN A 94 -1.21 -8.56 -11.48
C ASN A 94 -1.60 -9.45 -12.66
N GLY A 95 -2.55 -8.97 -13.48
CA GLY A 95 -3.09 -9.67 -14.65
C GLY A 95 -4.32 -10.54 -14.36
N TYR A 96 -4.82 -10.57 -13.14
CA TYR A 96 -6.16 -11.06 -12.84
C TYR A 96 -7.18 -10.01 -13.30
N LYS A 97 -8.33 -10.48 -13.79
CA LYS A 97 -9.44 -9.61 -14.14
C LYS A 97 -10.43 -9.55 -12.97
N PRO A 98 -11.04 -8.40 -12.70
CA PRO A 98 -12.12 -8.30 -11.73
C PRO A 98 -13.27 -9.24 -12.08
N ARG A 99 -14.01 -9.69 -11.07
CA ARG A 99 -15.24 -10.46 -11.23
C ARG A 99 -16.44 -9.53 -11.20
N GLY A 100 -17.35 -9.75 -12.16
CA GLY A 100 -18.60 -8.98 -12.22
C GLY A 100 -18.40 -7.47 -12.40
N ASP A 101 -19.47 -6.75 -12.19
CA ASP A 101 -19.48 -5.30 -12.20
C ASP A 101 -19.07 -4.75 -10.84
N TYR A 102 -18.25 -3.72 -10.85
CA TYR A 102 -17.82 -3.01 -9.64
C TYR A 102 -17.93 -1.51 -9.84
N ARG A 103 -18.13 -0.82 -8.73
CA ARG A 103 -18.09 0.64 -8.67
C ARG A 103 -16.77 1.09 -8.06
N ASN A 104 -16.36 2.29 -8.38
CA ASN A 104 -15.10 2.86 -7.93
C ASN A 104 -15.28 4.28 -7.35
N ILE A 105 -14.20 4.87 -6.85
CA ILE A 105 -14.18 6.23 -6.27
C ILE A 105 -14.88 7.24 -7.20
N ALA A 106 -14.64 7.17 -8.53
CA ALA A 106 -15.22 8.14 -9.46
C ALA A 106 -16.74 8.02 -9.53
N ASN A 107 -17.28 6.80 -9.49
CA ASN A 107 -18.73 6.58 -9.47
C ASN A 107 -19.35 7.09 -8.16
N TYR A 108 -18.79 6.72 -7.01
CA TYR A 108 -19.34 7.09 -5.71
C TYR A 108 -19.29 8.60 -5.46
N LEU A 109 -18.15 9.23 -5.71
CA LEU A 109 -17.99 10.67 -5.50
C LEU A 109 -18.68 11.49 -6.60
N GLY A 110 -18.73 10.98 -7.85
CA GLY A 110 -19.47 11.61 -8.96
C GLY A 110 -20.95 11.77 -8.63
N GLU A 111 -21.60 10.76 -8.06
CA GLU A 111 -22.99 10.83 -7.58
C GLU A 111 -23.19 11.85 -6.45
N LEU A 112 -22.14 12.17 -5.71
CA LEU A 112 -22.13 13.20 -4.68
C LEU A 112 -21.78 14.60 -5.22
N GLY A 113 -21.62 14.73 -6.56
CA GLY A 113 -21.39 16.00 -7.23
C GLY A 113 -19.92 16.39 -7.40
N TYR A 114 -18.97 15.49 -7.11
CA TYR A 114 -17.54 15.75 -7.31
C TYR A 114 -17.11 15.63 -8.77
N LYS A 115 -16.12 16.43 -9.16
CA LYS A 115 -15.26 16.10 -10.31
C LYS A 115 -14.17 15.16 -9.84
N VAL A 116 -14.00 14.02 -10.50
CA VAL A 116 -12.99 13.03 -10.12
C VAL A 116 -11.98 12.87 -11.25
N GLY A 117 -10.72 13.19 -10.98
CA GLY A 117 -9.65 13.15 -11.96
C GLY A 117 -8.50 12.22 -11.51
N ILE A 118 -7.73 11.77 -12.49
CA ILE A 118 -6.54 10.94 -12.27
C ILE A 118 -5.42 11.30 -13.22
N THR A 119 -4.19 11.27 -12.73
CA THR A 119 -2.97 11.37 -13.55
C THR A 119 -1.90 10.39 -13.04
N GLY A 120 -0.90 10.11 -13.87
CA GLY A 120 0.17 9.16 -13.58
C GLY A 120 -0.21 7.70 -13.83
N LYS A 121 0.36 6.78 -13.05
CA LYS A 121 0.18 5.34 -13.24
C LYS A 121 -1.20 4.86 -12.78
N THR A 122 -1.92 4.15 -13.63
CA THR A 122 -3.26 3.67 -13.29
C THR A 122 -3.29 2.22 -12.86
N HIS A 123 -2.84 1.31 -13.70
CA HIS A 123 -2.89 -0.15 -13.50
C HIS A 123 -4.29 -0.65 -13.05
N PHE A 124 -5.32 0.10 -13.44
CA PHE A 124 -6.74 -0.05 -13.14
C PHE A 124 -7.55 0.50 -14.32
N ASP A 125 -8.79 0.08 -14.51
CA ASP A 125 -9.69 0.71 -15.46
C ASP A 125 -10.15 2.07 -14.93
N VAL A 126 -9.76 3.12 -15.63
CA VAL A 126 -10.03 4.51 -15.25
C VAL A 126 -10.98 5.22 -16.23
N SER A 127 -11.84 4.46 -16.90
CA SER A 127 -12.84 5.00 -17.86
C SER A 127 -13.78 6.01 -17.19
N ASP A 128 -14.07 5.84 -15.90
CA ASP A 128 -14.95 6.72 -15.12
C ASP A 128 -14.23 8.00 -14.61
N PHE A 129 -12.92 8.07 -14.72
CA PHE A 129 -12.13 9.21 -14.24
C PHE A 129 -11.85 10.19 -15.36
N GLN A 130 -11.84 11.50 -15.06
CA GLN A 130 -11.28 12.48 -15.96
C GLN A 130 -9.75 12.32 -16.00
N LYS A 131 -9.22 12.01 -17.18
CA LYS A 131 -7.77 11.92 -17.39
C LYS A 131 -7.16 13.32 -17.43
N ILE A 132 -6.15 13.56 -16.58
CA ILE A 132 -5.42 14.84 -16.53
C ILE A 132 -4.13 14.69 -17.31
N SER A 133 -3.61 15.78 -17.90
CA SER A 133 -2.33 15.80 -18.62
C SER A 133 -1.19 15.21 -17.77
N GLY A 134 -0.27 14.49 -18.41
CA GLY A 134 0.72 13.65 -17.71
C GLY A 134 0.22 12.25 -17.37
N PHE A 135 -1.00 11.90 -17.82
CA PHE A 135 -1.56 10.57 -17.65
C PHE A 135 -0.79 9.53 -18.46
N GLU A 136 -0.30 8.50 -17.79
CA GLU A 136 0.35 7.35 -18.43
C GLU A 136 -0.33 6.04 -18.00
N SER A 137 -0.92 5.35 -18.99
CA SER A 137 -1.70 4.12 -18.73
C SER A 137 -0.85 2.93 -18.25
N ASN A 138 0.45 2.89 -18.59
CA ASN A 138 1.30 1.70 -18.39
C ASN A 138 2.62 1.96 -17.65
N GLY A 139 2.79 3.14 -17.07
CA GLY A 139 4.01 3.50 -16.35
C GLY A 139 5.24 3.50 -17.28
N ASN A 140 5.42 4.58 -18.02
CA ASN A 140 6.68 4.82 -18.70
C ASN A 140 7.68 5.25 -17.63
N HIS A 141 8.41 4.27 -17.11
CA HIS A 141 9.37 4.46 -16.03
C HIS A 141 10.50 5.39 -16.53
N GLY A 142 10.69 6.52 -15.84
CA GLY A 142 11.69 7.53 -16.18
C GLY A 142 11.14 8.85 -16.73
N ALA A 143 9.82 8.97 -16.94
CA ALA A 143 9.18 10.26 -17.21
C ALA A 143 8.66 10.90 -15.90
N PRO A 144 8.47 12.25 -15.86
CA PRO A 144 7.76 12.90 -14.76
C PRO A 144 6.37 12.28 -14.60
N THR A 145 6.00 11.94 -13.38
CA THR A 145 4.75 11.19 -13.11
C THR A 145 3.50 11.98 -13.52
N TRP A 146 3.53 13.30 -13.35
CA TRP A 146 2.45 14.21 -13.76
C TRP A 146 2.97 15.64 -13.95
N GLU A 147 2.18 16.43 -14.67
CA GLU A 147 2.41 17.86 -14.82
C GLU A 147 1.56 18.66 -13.83
N MET A 148 2.21 19.38 -12.91
CA MET A 148 1.51 20.22 -11.93
C MET A 148 0.60 21.28 -12.57
N SER A 149 0.93 21.76 -13.79
CA SER A 149 0.09 22.68 -14.57
C SER A 149 -1.25 22.04 -14.96
N GLY A 150 -1.25 20.75 -15.30
CA GLY A 150 -2.47 19.99 -15.60
C GLY A 150 -3.33 19.79 -14.36
N VAL A 151 -2.72 19.46 -13.22
CA VAL A 151 -3.40 19.33 -11.93
C VAL A 151 -4.01 20.68 -11.51
N ARG A 152 -3.26 21.77 -11.62
CA ARG A 152 -3.77 23.14 -11.37
C ARG A 152 -5.00 23.44 -12.20
N ARG A 153 -4.93 23.25 -13.52
CA ARG A 153 -6.08 23.49 -14.43
C ARG A 153 -7.31 22.67 -14.04
N PHE A 154 -7.12 21.40 -13.66
CA PHE A 154 -8.23 20.56 -13.20
C PHE A 154 -8.90 21.13 -11.95
N ILE A 155 -8.12 21.54 -10.95
CA ILE A 155 -8.61 22.12 -9.69
C ILE A 155 -9.31 23.46 -9.95
N GLU A 156 -8.70 24.37 -10.70
CA GLU A 156 -9.27 25.69 -11.04
C GLU A 156 -10.58 25.56 -11.85
N THR A 157 -10.64 24.59 -12.77
CA THR A 157 -11.86 24.29 -13.54
C THR A 157 -12.96 23.77 -12.61
N SER A 158 -12.63 22.92 -11.64
CA SER A 158 -13.60 22.44 -10.64
C SER A 158 -14.15 23.60 -9.80
N GLY A 159 -13.28 24.53 -9.39
CA GLY A 159 -13.67 25.74 -8.67
C GLY A 159 -14.60 26.66 -9.48
N SER A 160 -14.32 26.87 -10.78
CA SER A 160 -15.16 27.66 -11.69
C SER A 160 -16.54 27.04 -11.89
N GLU A 161 -16.63 25.71 -11.89
CA GLU A 161 -17.89 24.95 -11.93
C GLU A 161 -18.59 24.84 -10.58
N LYS A 162 -18.00 25.39 -9.51
CA LYS A 162 -18.51 25.29 -8.13
C LYS A 162 -18.71 23.84 -7.67
N LYS A 163 -17.87 22.94 -8.12
CA LYS A 163 -17.90 21.52 -7.75
C LYS A 163 -16.71 21.19 -6.84
N PRO A 164 -16.90 20.41 -5.77
CA PRO A 164 -15.78 19.81 -5.07
C PRO A 164 -15.04 18.84 -5.99
N PHE A 165 -13.77 18.60 -5.72
CA PHE A 165 -12.96 17.70 -6.54
C PHE A 165 -12.34 16.56 -5.72
N CYS A 166 -12.09 15.45 -6.40
CA CYS A 166 -11.19 14.40 -5.97
C CYS A 166 -10.16 14.18 -7.08
N VAL A 167 -8.87 14.33 -6.78
CA VAL A 167 -7.80 14.07 -7.73
C VAL A 167 -6.84 13.03 -7.20
N VAL A 168 -6.55 12.01 -8.05
CA VAL A 168 -5.57 10.97 -7.76
C VAL A 168 -4.29 11.30 -8.52
N LEU A 169 -3.22 11.51 -7.78
CA LEU A 169 -1.87 11.75 -8.25
C LEU A 169 -1.06 10.46 -8.03
N ALA A 170 -1.05 9.58 -9.04
CA ALA A 170 -0.47 8.26 -8.94
C ALA A 170 0.97 8.25 -9.45
N SER A 171 1.95 8.35 -8.55
CA SER A 171 3.37 8.33 -8.89
C SER A 171 3.78 7.01 -9.55
N VAL A 172 4.85 7.06 -10.34
CA VAL A 172 5.62 5.89 -10.78
C VAL A 172 6.84 5.65 -9.89
N ASN A 173 7.16 6.59 -8.99
CA ASN A 173 8.30 6.48 -8.07
C ASN A 173 7.88 5.76 -6.78
N ALA A 174 8.65 4.79 -6.31
CA ALA A 174 9.95 4.33 -6.82
C ALA A 174 9.84 2.95 -7.52
N HIS A 175 8.99 2.80 -8.53
CA HIS A 175 8.89 1.54 -9.28
C HIS A 175 10.11 1.34 -10.18
N HIS A 176 10.65 0.11 -10.20
CA HIS A 176 11.75 -0.25 -11.11
C HIS A 176 11.33 -0.14 -12.61
N PRO A 177 12.24 0.36 -13.52
CA PRO A 177 13.65 0.67 -13.31
C PRO A 177 13.85 2.01 -12.59
N TRP A 178 14.83 2.04 -11.69
CA TRP A 178 15.19 3.23 -10.94
C TRP A 178 16.13 4.10 -11.79
N THR A 179 15.66 5.23 -12.26
CA THR A 179 16.35 6.05 -13.29
C THR A 179 16.36 7.54 -12.97
N VAL A 180 15.70 7.96 -11.88
CA VAL A 180 15.62 9.36 -11.46
C VAL A 180 16.16 9.55 -10.03
N GLY A 181 16.38 10.81 -9.64
CA GLY A 181 17.01 11.15 -8.37
C GLY A 181 18.55 11.05 -8.42
N ASP A 182 19.21 11.49 -7.36
CA ASP A 182 20.67 11.47 -7.25
C ASP A 182 21.12 10.47 -6.18
N PRO A 183 21.61 9.27 -6.56
CA PRO A 183 22.11 8.30 -5.60
C PRO A 183 23.31 8.75 -4.78
N SER A 184 24.00 9.84 -5.17
CA SER A 184 25.12 10.38 -4.39
C SER A 184 24.70 10.95 -3.04
N HIS A 185 23.41 11.31 -2.88
CA HIS A 185 22.83 11.70 -1.60
C HIS A 185 22.76 10.52 -0.60
N PHE A 186 22.87 9.29 -1.10
CA PHE A 186 22.77 8.04 -0.33
C PHE A 186 24.05 7.18 -0.50
N PRO A 187 25.20 7.59 0.05
CA PRO A 187 26.46 6.85 -0.10
C PRO A 187 26.31 5.40 0.37
N SER A 188 26.77 4.45 -0.44
CA SER A 188 26.58 3.01 -0.20
C SER A 188 27.16 2.53 1.13
N ASP A 189 28.23 3.16 1.63
CA ASP A 189 28.85 2.87 2.93
C ASP A 189 27.98 3.30 4.11
N LYS A 190 27.07 4.28 3.91
CA LYS A 190 26.10 4.75 4.91
C LYS A 190 24.75 4.07 4.84
N ILE A 191 24.49 3.29 3.78
CA ILE A 191 23.23 2.54 3.66
C ILE A 191 23.15 1.51 4.77
N ILE A 192 22.05 1.54 5.51
CA ILE A 192 21.68 0.53 6.48
C ILE A 192 20.80 -0.50 5.76
N VAL A 193 21.34 -1.71 5.61
CA VAL A 193 20.62 -2.80 4.92
C VAL A 193 19.57 -3.38 5.86
N PRO A 194 18.30 -3.48 5.45
CA PRO A 194 17.25 -4.13 6.23
C PRO A 194 17.69 -5.52 6.69
N PRO A 195 17.41 -5.92 7.95
CA PRO A 195 18.02 -7.11 8.54
C PRO A 195 17.58 -8.44 7.88
N HIS A 196 16.47 -8.45 7.14
CA HIS A 196 16.03 -9.60 6.35
C HIS A 196 16.78 -9.76 5.02
N MET A 197 17.55 -8.76 4.59
CA MET A 197 18.31 -8.80 3.35
C MET A 197 19.75 -9.23 3.59
N VAL A 198 20.38 -9.83 2.57
CA VAL A 198 21.81 -10.10 2.58
C VAL A 198 22.57 -8.82 2.25
N ASP A 199 23.49 -8.42 3.13
CA ASP A 199 24.31 -7.24 2.94
C ASP A 199 25.42 -7.50 1.92
N THR A 200 25.25 -6.97 0.71
CA THR A 200 26.18 -7.08 -0.39
C THR A 200 26.33 -5.73 -1.09
N PRO A 201 27.41 -5.49 -1.86
CA PRO A 201 27.58 -4.27 -2.62
C PRO A 201 26.39 -3.93 -3.52
N LEU A 202 25.83 -4.93 -4.24
CA LEU A 202 24.66 -4.70 -5.10
C LEU A 202 23.38 -4.42 -4.28
N THR A 203 23.22 -5.02 -3.10
CA THR A 203 22.08 -4.72 -2.21
C THR A 203 22.15 -3.27 -1.73
N ARG A 204 23.32 -2.81 -1.27
CA ARG A 204 23.53 -1.43 -0.85
C ARG A 204 23.31 -0.44 -1.99
N GLN A 205 23.83 -0.74 -3.18
CA GLN A 205 23.61 0.06 -4.38
C GLN A 205 22.12 0.11 -4.76
N ALA A 206 21.39 -1.02 -4.70
CA ALA A 206 19.95 -1.06 -4.96
C ALA A 206 19.18 -0.14 -4.02
N LEU A 207 19.49 -0.21 -2.73
CA LEU A 207 18.86 0.62 -1.70
C LEU A 207 19.16 2.10 -1.88
N ALA A 208 20.40 2.46 -2.25
CA ALA A 208 20.80 3.84 -2.52
C ALA A 208 20.02 4.44 -3.71
N ILE A 209 19.96 3.72 -4.82
CA ILE A 209 19.23 4.15 -6.02
C ILE A 209 17.72 4.24 -5.73
N HIS A 210 17.16 3.27 -5.00
CA HIS A 210 15.75 3.30 -4.59
C HIS A 210 15.46 4.50 -3.66
N ALA A 211 16.35 4.82 -2.72
CA ALA A 211 16.20 5.98 -1.83
C ALA A 211 16.18 7.30 -2.60
N ALA A 212 17.01 7.43 -3.65
CA ALA A 212 16.99 8.60 -4.54
C ALA A 212 15.66 8.76 -5.29
N GLU A 213 15.04 7.65 -5.72
CA GLU A 213 13.69 7.68 -6.31
C GLU A 213 12.62 8.08 -5.28
N VAL A 214 12.78 7.67 -4.01
CA VAL A 214 11.87 8.08 -2.93
C VAL A 214 12.03 9.57 -2.60
N GLU A 215 13.23 10.13 -2.72
CA GLU A 215 13.46 11.58 -2.59
C GLU A 215 12.69 12.38 -3.65
N VAL A 216 12.67 11.91 -4.91
CA VAL A 216 11.85 12.51 -5.99
C VAL A 216 10.34 12.42 -5.68
N LEU A 217 9.89 11.30 -5.13
CA LEU A 217 8.51 11.17 -4.66
C LEU A 217 8.19 12.19 -3.56
N ASP A 218 9.10 12.41 -2.63
CA ASP A 218 8.94 13.41 -1.56
C ASP A 218 8.79 14.83 -2.12
N GLU A 219 9.57 15.18 -3.14
CA GLU A 219 9.46 16.46 -3.85
C GLU A 219 8.08 16.62 -4.51
N GLN A 220 7.52 15.54 -5.08
CA GLN A 220 6.17 15.54 -5.67
C GLN A 220 5.10 15.82 -4.60
N VAL A 221 5.24 15.25 -3.40
CA VAL A 221 4.35 15.56 -2.27
C VAL A 221 4.50 17.02 -1.84
N GLY A 222 5.73 17.52 -1.75
CA GLY A 222 6.03 18.92 -1.44
C GLY A 222 5.39 19.89 -2.44
N ALA A 223 5.52 19.61 -3.74
CA ALA A 223 4.89 20.40 -4.81
C ALA A 223 3.36 20.40 -4.73
N THR A 224 2.77 19.25 -4.36
CA THR A 224 1.33 19.12 -4.16
C THR A 224 0.85 19.98 -2.98
N MET A 225 1.54 19.94 -1.84
CA MET A 225 1.22 20.77 -0.68
C MET A 225 1.33 22.26 -1.03
N LYS A 226 2.40 22.64 -1.73
CA LYS A 226 2.60 24.02 -2.18
C LYS A 226 1.48 24.51 -3.10
N LEU A 227 1.03 23.64 -4.05
CA LEU A 227 -0.09 23.99 -4.93
C LEU A 227 -1.39 24.28 -4.15
N LEU A 228 -1.70 23.46 -3.15
CA LEU A 228 -2.88 23.68 -2.31
C LEU A 228 -2.80 24.98 -1.49
N ASP A 229 -1.60 25.32 -1.01
CA ASP A 229 -1.34 26.58 -0.29
C ASP A 229 -1.49 27.80 -1.23
N GLU A 230 -0.92 27.76 -2.43
CA GLU A 230 -1.03 28.81 -3.46
C GLU A 230 -2.48 29.07 -3.87
N LEU A 231 -3.28 28.01 -4.00
CA LEU A 231 -4.70 28.09 -4.35
C LEU A 231 -5.59 28.42 -3.15
N LYS A 232 -5.03 28.51 -1.94
CA LYS A 232 -5.76 28.73 -0.67
C LYS A 232 -6.82 27.67 -0.39
N LEU A 233 -6.53 26.41 -0.76
CA LEU A 233 -7.42 25.26 -0.63
C LEU A 233 -6.99 24.29 0.48
N ALA A 234 -5.89 24.56 1.19
CA ALA A 234 -5.34 23.64 2.18
C ALA A 234 -6.32 23.31 3.31
N GLU A 235 -7.11 24.30 3.79
CA GLU A 235 -8.10 24.12 4.85
C GLU A 235 -9.32 23.31 4.39
N ASP A 236 -9.69 23.39 3.13
CA ASP A 236 -10.86 22.74 2.53
C ASP A 236 -10.51 21.41 1.84
N THR A 237 -9.26 20.91 1.98
CA THR A 237 -8.79 19.74 1.25
C THR A 237 -8.20 18.68 2.18
N VAL A 238 -8.70 17.45 2.05
CA VAL A 238 -8.09 16.25 2.63
C VAL A 238 -6.98 15.79 1.70
N LEU A 239 -5.73 15.94 2.12
CA LEU A 239 -4.56 15.41 1.43
C LEU A 239 -4.20 14.06 2.03
N ILE A 240 -4.25 13.01 1.21
CA ILE A 240 -3.96 11.62 1.58
C ILE A 240 -2.68 11.19 0.87
N PHE A 241 -1.71 10.68 1.60
CA PHE A 241 -0.53 10.00 1.06
C PHE A 241 -0.58 8.51 1.38
N LEU A 242 -0.32 7.68 0.37
CA LEU A 242 -0.31 6.22 0.46
C LEU A 242 0.94 5.65 -0.22
N SER A 243 1.68 4.78 0.47
CA SER A 243 2.95 4.23 -0.07
C SER A 243 2.80 3.06 -1.04
N GLU A 244 1.57 2.64 -1.33
CA GLU A 244 1.17 1.45 -2.12
C GLU A 244 1.59 0.15 -1.40
N GLN A 245 2.43 -0.68 -1.98
CA GLN A 245 3.03 -1.86 -1.34
C GLN A 245 4.55 -1.73 -1.35
N GLY A 246 5.24 -2.70 -0.75
CA GLY A 246 6.69 -2.67 -0.64
C GLY A 246 7.45 -2.75 -1.96
N THR A 247 8.73 -2.37 -1.89
CA THR A 247 9.67 -2.35 -3.02
C THR A 247 9.89 -3.73 -3.65
N ALA A 248 10.36 -3.77 -4.91
CA ALA A 248 10.64 -5.00 -5.66
C ALA A 248 11.86 -5.81 -5.16
N LEU A 249 12.42 -5.45 -3.99
CA LEU A 249 13.47 -6.24 -3.33
C LEU A 249 12.88 -7.46 -2.61
N PRO A 250 13.70 -8.47 -2.26
CA PRO A 250 13.23 -9.66 -1.57
C PRO A 250 12.43 -9.37 -0.31
N ASN A 251 11.36 -10.12 -0.04
CA ASN A 251 10.36 -9.93 1.01
C ASN A 251 9.53 -8.64 0.92
N GLY A 252 9.69 -7.84 -0.13
CA GLY A 252 8.84 -6.69 -0.42
C GLY A 252 7.67 -7.07 -1.34
N LYS A 253 7.57 -6.43 -2.50
CA LYS A 253 6.57 -6.79 -3.53
C LYS A 253 6.54 -8.29 -3.78
N TRP A 254 5.35 -8.84 -4.02
CA TRP A 254 5.07 -10.27 -4.18
C TRP A 254 5.33 -11.12 -2.92
N SER A 255 5.25 -10.54 -1.73
CA SER A 255 5.30 -11.28 -0.48
C SER A 255 4.13 -10.95 0.42
N ILE A 256 3.94 -11.73 1.48
CA ILE A 256 2.90 -11.49 2.49
C ILE A 256 3.47 -10.82 3.75
N TYR A 257 4.78 -10.59 3.80
CA TYR A 257 5.46 -9.97 4.93
C TYR A 257 5.19 -8.48 5.01
N ASP A 258 5.37 -7.89 6.20
CA ASP A 258 5.15 -6.45 6.44
C ASP A 258 6.02 -5.56 5.55
N TYR A 259 7.21 -6.01 5.17
CA TYR A 259 8.04 -5.27 4.22
C TYR A 259 7.35 -5.10 2.84
N GLY A 260 6.41 -6.00 2.50
CA GLY A 260 5.59 -5.94 1.30
C GLY A 260 4.19 -5.38 1.54
N THR A 261 3.49 -5.83 2.59
CA THR A 261 2.06 -5.55 2.77
C THR A 261 1.75 -4.36 3.67
N LYS A 262 2.63 -4.01 4.62
CA LYS A 262 2.45 -2.82 5.45
C LYS A 262 2.76 -1.57 4.63
N ALA A 263 1.92 -0.55 4.74
CA ALA A 263 2.02 0.71 4.01
C ALA A 263 2.00 1.91 4.94
N LEU A 264 2.57 3.02 4.49
CA LEU A 264 2.37 4.32 5.13
C LEU A 264 1.07 4.93 4.61
N CYS A 265 0.20 5.35 5.54
CA CYS A 265 -1.00 6.12 5.27
C CYS A 265 -0.99 7.38 6.13
N LEU A 266 -1.02 8.53 5.47
CA LEU A 266 -1.11 9.85 6.09
C LEU A 266 -2.36 10.56 5.57
N MET A 267 -3.11 11.21 6.46
CA MET A 267 -4.28 12.01 6.11
C MET A 267 -4.21 13.38 6.80
N ARG A 268 -4.06 14.44 6.02
CA ARG A 268 -4.01 15.82 6.50
C ARG A 268 -5.27 16.57 6.04
N TRP A 269 -5.97 17.17 6.99
CA TRP A 269 -7.08 18.08 6.73
C TRP A 269 -7.13 19.17 7.83
N PRO A 270 -6.46 20.30 7.65
CA PRO A 270 -6.38 21.32 8.70
C PRO A 270 -7.74 21.84 9.15
N GLY A 271 -8.71 21.98 8.23
CA GLY A 271 -10.07 22.41 8.53
C GLY A 271 -10.94 21.38 9.25
N GLY A 272 -10.48 20.12 9.44
CA GLY A 272 -11.35 19.08 9.99
C GLY A 272 -10.70 17.98 10.84
N LEU A 273 -9.37 17.82 10.80
CA LEU A 273 -8.65 16.78 11.53
C LEU A 273 -7.51 17.36 12.35
N LYS A 274 -7.28 16.82 13.54
CA LYS A 274 -6.12 17.14 14.37
C LYS A 274 -4.99 16.16 14.09
N PRO A 275 -3.71 16.62 14.05
CA PRO A 275 -2.57 15.73 13.94
C PRO A 275 -2.54 14.68 15.06
N ALA A 276 -2.31 13.42 14.69
CA ALA A 276 -2.25 12.29 15.62
C ALA A 276 -1.51 11.10 15.00
N VAL A 277 -1.05 10.18 15.83
CA VAL A 277 -0.62 8.84 15.41
C VAL A 277 -1.62 7.83 15.97
N THR A 278 -2.12 6.94 15.11
CA THR A 278 -3.03 5.87 15.50
C THR A 278 -2.46 4.50 15.14
N ASP A 279 -2.68 3.53 16.02
CA ASP A 279 -2.35 2.11 15.80
C ASP A 279 -3.58 1.28 15.39
N ALA A 280 -4.68 1.93 15.05
CA ALA A 280 -5.87 1.26 14.52
C ALA A 280 -5.50 0.42 13.29
N VAL A 281 -5.93 -0.83 13.26
CA VAL A 281 -5.75 -1.71 12.11
C VAL A 281 -6.62 -1.20 10.98
N ALA A 282 -6.01 -0.82 9.86
CA ALA A 282 -6.70 -0.24 8.71
C ALA A 282 -6.12 -0.77 7.39
N MET A 283 -6.91 -0.68 6.33
CA MET A 283 -6.57 -1.25 5.02
C MET A 283 -6.95 -0.29 3.89
N TYR A 284 -6.41 -0.54 2.69
CA TYR A 284 -6.73 0.23 1.49
C TYR A 284 -8.21 0.26 1.16
N CYS A 285 -8.94 -0.85 1.37
CA CYS A 285 -10.38 -0.92 1.13
C CYS A 285 -11.19 0.07 1.99
N ASP A 286 -10.62 0.58 3.09
CA ASP A 286 -11.28 1.52 4.00
C ASP A 286 -11.30 2.96 3.45
N ILE A 287 -10.51 3.25 2.41
CA ILE A 287 -10.41 4.60 1.84
C ILE A 287 -11.72 5.00 1.16
N VAL A 288 -12.30 4.16 0.31
CA VAL A 288 -13.56 4.48 -0.39
C VAL A 288 -14.69 4.87 0.55
N PRO A 289 -15.07 4.04 1.54
CA PRO A 289 -16.15 4.41 2.46
C PRO A 289 -15.82 5.65 3.31
N THR A 290 -14.54 5.90 3.60
CA THR A 290 -14.10 7.10 4.32
C THR A 290 -14.35 8.37 3.49
N LEU A 291 -13.94 8.36 2.22
CA LEU A 291 -14.16 9.50 1.32
C LEU A 291 -15.66 9.77 1.11
N VAL A 292 -16.45 8.71 0.92
CA VAL A 292 -17.90 8.82 0.73
C VAL A 292 -18.57 9.43 1.95
N GLU A 293 -18.19 9.00 3.16
CA GLU A 293 -18.74 9.54 4.41
C GLU A 293 -18.31 11.00 4.64
N MET A 294 -17.02 11.34 4.41
CA MET A 294 -16.53 12.73 4.47
C MET A 294 -17.24 13.64 3.46
N ALA A 295 -17.64 13.11 2.30
CA ALA A 295 -18.41 13.82 1.28
C ALA A 295 -19.91 13.95 1.63
N GLY A 296 -20.36 13.46 2.78
CA GLY A 296 -21.76 13.47 3.21
C GLY A 296 -22.61 12.40 2.56
N GLY A 297 -22.00 11.38 1.94
CA GLY A 297 -22.68 10.23 1.36
C GLY A 297 -22.96 9.13 2.38
N LYS A 298 -23.82 8.17 1.99
CA LYS A 298 -24.03 6.95 2.76
C LYS A 298 -22.93 5.95 2.43
N GLY A 299 -22.47 5.17 3.42
CA GLY A 299 -21.44 4.16 3.23
C GLY A 299 -21.76 3.19 2.08
N PRO A 300 -20.85 3.01 1.13
CA PRO A 300 -21.03 2.07 0.02
C PRO A 300 -21.03 0.62 0.53
N LYS A 301 -21.65 -0.28 -0.23
CA LYS A 301 -21.66 -1.71 0.08
C LYS A 301 -20.38 -2.35 -0.46
N VAL A 302 -19.31 -2.28 0.34
CA VAL A 302 -17.96 -2.76 0.03
C VAL A 302 -17.36 -3.50 1.24
N ASP A 303 -16.17 -4.10 1.12
CA ASP A 303 -15.51 -4.77 2.25
C ASP A 303 -14.86 -3.76 3.22
N GLY A 304 -14.61 -2.55 2.73
CA GLY A 304 -14.08 -1.44 3.51
C GLY A 304 -15.05 -0.92 4.55
N LYS A 305 -14.49 -0.27 5.59
CA LYS A 305 -15.22 0.48 6.63
C LYS A 305 -14.66 1.89 6.70
N SER A 306 -15.48 2.86 7.04
CA SER A 306 -15.01 4.25 7.16
C SER A 306 -14.05 4.42 8.34
N LEU A 307 -12.93 5.10 8.08
CA LEU A 307 -11.94 5.50 9.07
C LEU A 307 -12.34 6.79 9.82
N LEU A 308 -13.44 7.43 9.45
CA LEU A 308 -13.80 8.77 9.96
C LEU A 308 -13.91 8.82 11.50
N PRO A 309 -14.48 7.83 12.21
CA PRO A 309 -14.48 7.84 13.68
C PRO A 309 -13.07 7.81 14.29
N VAL A 310 -12.12 7.04 13.68
CA VAL A 310 -10.73 7.01 14.13
C VAL A 310 -10.05 8.36 13.83
N LEU A 311 -10.25 8.90 12.65
CA LEU A 311 -9.67 10.18 12.22
C LEU A 311 -10.12 11.33 13.11
N LYS A 312 -11.35 11.31 13.61
CA LYS A 312 -11.88 12.29 14.56
C LYS A 312 -11.45 12.05 16.01
N GLY A 313 -10.77 10.92 16.28
CA GLY A 313 -10.37 10.54 17.65
C GLY A 313 -11.54 10.04 18.51
N GLU A 314 -12.69 9.70 17.92
CA GLU A 314 -13.87 9.16 18.62
C GLU A 314 -13.62 7.72 19.10
N THR A 315 -12.72 6.99 18.42
CA THR A 315 -12.30 5.63 18.78
C THR A 315 -10.86 5.36 18.35
N SER A 316 -10.17 4.48 19.07
CA SER A 316 -8.87 3.90 18.66
C SER A 316 -9.01 2.52 18.03
N LYS A 317 -10.24 2.00 17.87
CA LYS A 317 -10.53 0.69 17.29
C LYS A 317 -11.19 0.86 15.93
N HIS A 318 -10.79 0.04 14.96
CA HIS A 318 -11.41 0.03 13.63
C HIS A 318 -11.68 -1.40 13.15
N ARG A 319 -10.65 -2.16 12.81
CA ARG A 319 -10.73 -3.59 12.48
C ARG A 319 -10.07 -4.41 13.56
N GLU A 320 -10.53 -5.64 13.76
CA GLU A 320 -9.83 -6.59 14.63
C GLU A 320 -8.52 -7.04 13.97
N HIS A 321 -8.56 -7.28 12.65
CA HIS A 321 -7.39 -7.67 11.86
C HIS A 321 -7.50 -7.22 10.39
N ALA A 322 -6.35 -7.10 9.74
CA ALA A 322 -6.21 -7.00 8.30
C ALA A 322 -6.16 -8.40 7.70
N TYR A 323 -6.85 -8.62 6.56
CA TYR A 323 -6.83 -9.85 5.79
C TYR A 323 -5.87 -9.74 4.62
N LEU A 324 -4.86 -10.61 4.59
CA LEU A 324 -3.77 -10.55 3.61
C LEU A 324 -3.75 -11.81 2.76
N VAL A 325 -3.44 -11.63 1.47
CA VAL A 325 -3.38 -12.71 0.50
C VAL A 325 -2.08 -12.63 -0.32
N HIS A 326 -1.50 -13.77 -0.60
CA HIS A 326 -0.53 -13.92 -1.66
C HIS A 326 -0.96 -15.05 -2.57
N GLN A 327 -0.98 -14.78 -3.87
CA GLN A 327 -1.31 -15.78 -4.90
C GLN A 327 -0.58 -15.40 -6.18
N ALA A 328 0.61 -15.95 -6.36
CA ALA A 328 1.41 -15.75 -7.57
C ALA A 328 2.37 -16.92 -7.78
N GLY A 329 2.67 -17.22 -9.05
CA GLY A 329 3.68 -18.21 -9.39
C GLY A 329 3.33 -19.66 -9.03
N GLY A 330 2.08 -19.96 -8.67
CA GLY A 330 1.66 -21.28 -8.19
C GLY A 330 1.82 -21.47 -6.69
N PHE A 331 2.15 -20.41 -5.95
CA PHE A 331 2.26 -20.41 -4.49
C PHE A 331 1.18 -19.54 -3.87
N THR A 332 0.55 -20.06 -2.81
CA THR A 332 -0.61 -19.44 -2.17
C THR A 332 -0.40 -19.30 -0.68
N GLN A 333 -0.62 -18.10 -0.15
CA GLN A 333 -0.57 -17.82 1.30
C GLN A 333 -1.79 -17.00 1.69
N ARG A 334 -2.21 -17.15 2.95
CA ARG A 334 -3.18 -16.28 3.61
C ARG A 334 -2.66 -15.86 4.97
N ALA A 335 -3.00 -14.63 5.37
CA ALA A 335 -2.62 -14.16 6.69
C ALA A 335 -3.69 -13.24 7.28
N ILE A 336 -3.72 -13.18 8.61
CA ILE A 336 -4.36 -12.11 9.35
C ILE A 336 -3.32 -11.39 10.21
N ARG A 337 -3.51 -10.09 10.35
CA ARG A 337 -2.64 -9.20 11.10
C ARG A 337 -3.47 -8.33 12.03
N ASP A 338 -3.34 -8.53 13.33
CA ASP A 338 -3.95 -7.69 14.36
C ASP A 338 -2.98 -6.57 14.83
N LYS A 339 -3.24 -5.93 15.96
CA LYS A 339 -2.36 -4.89 16.52
C LYS A 339 -1.00 -5.40 16.98
N GLU A 340 -0.89 -6.67 17.38
CA GLU A 340 0.29 -7.24 18.02
C GLU A 340 0.94 -8.35 17.21
N PHE A 341 0.12 -9.20 16.58
CA PHE A 341 0.58 -10.40 15.90
C PHE A 341 0.13 -10.47 14.45
N LYS A 342 0.90 -11.23 13.68
CA LYS A 342 0.55 -11.67 12.33
C LYS A 342 0.73 -13.17 12.23
N LEU A 343 -0.33 -13.87 11.84
CA LEU A 343 -0.28 -15.27 11.47
C LEU A 343 -0.30 -15.40 9.96
N VAL A 344 0.68 -16.09 9.41
CA VAL A 344 0.73 -16.53 8.01
C VAL A 344 0.46 -18.03 7.97
N TRP A 345 -0.45 -18.46 7.08
CA TRP A 345 -0.74 -19.84 6.78
C TRP A 345 -0.29 -20.19 5.35
N ASN A 346 0.58 -21.21 5.25
CA ASN A 346 1.17 -21.72 4.02
C ASN A 346 0.64 -23.14 3.76
N PRO A 347 -0.52 -23.31 3.10
CA PRO A 347 -1.11 -24.65 2.86
C PRO A 347 -0.24 -25.52 1.94
N GLU A 348 0.57 -24.91 1.07
CA GLU A 348 1.44 -25.56 0.07
C GLU A 348 2.90 -25.62 0.54
N ARG A 349 3.12 -25.91 1.82
CA ARG A 349 4.44 -25.91 2.47
C ARG A 349 5.53 -26.76 1.81
N GLU A 350 5.15 -27.74 1.01
CA GLU A 350 6.08 -28.61 0.28
C GLU A 350 6.63 -27.94 -0.99
N ALA A 351 6.02 -26.83 -1.43
CA ALA A 351 6.47 -26.09 -2.60
C ALA A 351 7.46 -24.99 -2.21
N ASP A 352 8.61 -24.95 -2.88
CA ASP A 352 9.49 -23.79 -2.79
C ASP A 352 8.88 -22.59 -3.50
N TYR A 353 8.89 -21.44 -2.83
CA TYR A 353 8.48 -20.20 -3.46
C TYR A 353 9.44 -19.81 -4.58
N TYR A 354 8.92 -19.63 -5.78
CA TYR A 354 9.69 -19.21 -6.92
C TYR A 354 9.08 -18.00 -7.63
N LEU A 355 9.85 -16.93 -7.72
CA LEU A 355 9.46 -15.70 -8.36
C LEU A 355 10.34 -15.43 -9.59
N ASP A 356 9.80 -15.67 -10.80
CA ASP A 356 10.51 -15.47 -12.09
C ASP A 356 11.24 -14.11 -12.17
N VAL A 357 10.60 -13.05 -11.72
CA VAL A 357 11.13 -11.68 -11.85
C VAL A 357 12.40 -11.46 -11.03
N LEU A 358 12.51 -12.13 -9.89
CA LEU A 358 13.66 -12.08 -8.97
C LEU A 358 14.67 -13.19 -9.24
N MET A 359 14.18 -14.44 -9.38
CA MET A 359 15.00 -15.65 -9.29
C MET A 359 15.44 -16.20 -10.65
N LYS A 360 14.87 -15.69 -11.77
CA LYS A 360 15.24 -16.17 -13.11
C LYS A 360 16.73 -15.91 -13.39
N PRO A 361 17.53 -16.95 -13.71
CA PRO A 361 18.99 -16.84 -13.80
C PRO A 361 19.50 -15.76 -14.76
N ASN A 362 18.83 -15.56 -15.89
CA ASN A 362 19.22 -14.62 -16.93
C ASN A 362 18.46 -13.30 -16.91
N SER A 363 17.79 -12.97 -15.78
CA SER A 363 17.13 -11.67 -15.64
C SER A 363 18.16 -10.55 -15.58
N GLY A 364 18.03 -9.56 -16.48
CA GLY A 364 18.86 -8.35 -16.49
C GLY A 364 18.47 -7.31 -15.44
N LYS A 365 17.37 -7.53 -14.70
CA LYS A 365 16.88 -6.60 -13.71
C LYS A 365 17.84 -6.46 -12.53
N PHE A 366 17.97 -5.25 -11.99
CA PHE A 366 18.96 -4.94 -10.96
C PHE A 366 18.78 -5.81 -9.71
N PHE A 367 17.56 -5.93 -9.19
CA PHE A 367 17.27 -6.74 -8.02
C PHE A 367 17.51 -8.26 -8.24
N ALA A 368 17.41 -8.75 -9.49
CA ALA A 368 17.78 -10.13 -9.81
C ALA A 368 19.32 -10.31 -9.85
N LYS A 369 20.08 -9.25 -10.15
CA LYS A 369 21.54 -9.27 -10.01
C LYS A 369 21.92 -9.35 -8.52
N ALA A 370 21.29 -8.55 -7.66
CA ALA A 370 21.50 -8.61 -6.21
C ALA A 370 21.14 -10.00 -5.65
N TRP A 371 20.04 -10.63 -6.09
CA TRP A 371 19.67 -11.98 -5.70
C TRP A 371 20.75 -13.02 -6.04
N ARG A 372 21.36 -12.94 -7.24
CA ARG A 372 22.46 -13.82 -7.62
C ARG A 372 23.71 -13.63 -6.75
N GLU A 373 23.98 -12.40 -6.33
CA GLU A 373 25.07 -12.13 -5.39
C GLU A 373 24.78 -12.72 -4.00
N TRP A 374 23.52 -12.68 -3.54
CA TRP A 374 23.10 -13.39 -2.35
C TRP A 374 23.35 -14.88 -2.43
N LEU A 375 22.95 -15.52 -3.55
CA LEU A 375 23.19 -16.94 -3.79
C LEU A 375 24.67 -17.29 -3.83
N ALA A 376 25.53 -16.42 -4.35
CA ALA A 376 26.97 -16.62 -4.35
C ALA A 376 27.54 -16.54 -2.92
N MET A 377 27.13 -15.56 -2.12
CA MET A 377 27.56 -15.40 -0.73
C MET A 377 27.09 -16.56 0.16
N ALA A 378 25.89 -17.07 -0.05
CA ALA A 378 25.31 -18.16 0.72
C ALA A 378 26.11 -19.47 0.65
N LYS A 379 26.92 -19.67 -0.41
CA LYS A 379 27.77 -20.87 -0.53
C LYS A 379 28.78 -21.02 0.60
N THR A 380 29.17 -19.93 1.23
CA THR A 380 30.18 -19.89 2.30
C THR A 380 29.70 -19.19 3.56
N ASN A 381 28.51 -18.57 3.54
CA ASN A 381 27.96 -17.81 4.65
C ASN A 381 26.59 -18.36 5.09
N PRO A 382 26.53 -19.09 6.23
CA PRO A 382 25.28 -19.68 6.74
C PRO A 382 24.19 -18.63 7.06
N VAL A 383 24.57 -17.41 7.47
CA VAL A 383 23.60 -16.33 7.73
C VAL A 383 22.93 -15.88 6.44
N ALA A 384 23.71 -15.74 5.36
CA ALA A 384 23.16 -15.43 4.04
C ALA A 384 22.25 -16.56 3.55
N GLN A 385 22.66 -17.83 3.73
CA GLN A 385 21.83 -19.00 3.40
C GLN A 385 20.50 -18.97 4.15
N GLY A 386 20.50 -18.70 5.47
CA GLY A 386 19.28 -18.61 6.26
C GLY A 386 18.33 -17.51 5.78
N LYS A 387 18.85 -16.37 5.30
CA LYS A 387 18.04 -15.31 4.72
C LYS A 387 17.42 -15.73 3.38
N ILE A 388 18.14 -16.49 2.55
CA ILE A 388 17.61 -17.05 1.30
C ILE A 388 16.54 -18.10 1.59
N ASP A 389 16.82 -19.03 2.51
CA ASP A 389 15.86 -20.08 2.88
C ASP A 389 14.53 -19.47 3.33
N ARG A 390 14.59 -18.37 4.06
CA ARG A 390 13.40 -17.63 4.49
C ARG A 390 12.58 -17.02 3.32
N VAL A 391 13.22 -16.65 2.22
CA VAL A 391 12.50 -16.19 1.01
C VAL A 391 11.89 -17.36 0.24
N VAL A 392 12.53 -18.54 0.26
CA VAL A 392 12.18 -19.67 -0.59
C VAL A 392 11.31 -20.69 0.12
N LYS A 393 11.59 -20.99 1.40
CA LYS A 393 10.96 -22.07 2.16
C LYS A 393 10.04 -21.52 3.24
N HIS A 394 8.81 -22.00 3.24
CA HIS A 394 7.80 -21.53 4.21
C HIS A 394 7.25 -22.72 5.01
N PRO A 395 7.34 -22.69 6.37
CA PRO A 395 6.64 -23.67 7.19
C PRO A 395 5.12 -23.45 7.09
N GLU A 396 4.33 -24.44 7.51
CA GLU A 396 2.85 -24.36 7.45
C GLU A 396 2.31 -23.10 8.15
N PHE A 397 2.86 -22.77 9.31
CA PHE A 397 2.50 -21.55 10.06
C PHE A 397 3.73 -20.70 10.35
N GLU A 398 3.53 -19.40 10.23
CA GLU A 398 4.47 -18.39 10.71
C GLU A 398 3.71 -17.41 11.60
N LEU A 399 4.24 -17.17 12.81
CA LEU A 399 3.67 -16.19 13.75
C LEU A 399 4.73 -15.15 14.08
N TYR A 400 4.39 -13.88 13.92
CA TYR A 400 5.29 -12.75 14.18
C TYR A 400 4.64 -11.77 15.15
N HIS A 401 5.46 -11.18 16.04
CA HIS A 401 5.03 -10.16 16.99
C HIS A 401 5.61 -8.80 16.59
N HIS A 402 4.79 -7.91 16.01
CA HIS A 402 5.22 -6.67 15.35
C HIS A 402 6.05 -5.73 16.20
N LYS A 403 5.71 -5.60 17.50
CA LYS A 403 6.35 -4.64 18.40
C LYS A 403 7.79 -5.01 18.72
N SER A 404 8.07 -6.31 18.90
CA SER A 404 9.42 -6.80 19.23
C SER A 404 10.20 -7.26 18.01
N ASP A 405 9.53 -7.50 16.88
CA ASP A 405 10.11 -7.99 15.62
C ASP A 405 9.44 -7.35 14.40
N PRO A 406 9.65 -6.04 14.18
CA PRO A 406 9.01 -5.30 13.10
C PRO A 406 9.48 -5.75 11.69
N TRP A 407 10.54 -6.55 11.62
CA TRP A 407 11.09 -7.11 10.39
C TRP A 407 10.70 -8.58 10.17
N GLU A 408 9.90 -9.15 11.07
CA GLU A 408 9.37 -10.52 10.99
C GLU A 408 10.48 -11.58 10.83
N LEU A 409 11.57 -11.44 11.60
CA LEU A 409 12.74 -12.32 11.51
C LEU A 409 12.60 -13.61 12.32
N LYS A 410 11.79 -13.58 13.38
CA LYS A 410 11.66 -14.67 14.33
C LYS A 410 10.26 -15.28 14.25
N ASN A 411 10.14 -16.42 13.56
CA ASN A 411 8.91 -17.19 13.57
C ASN A 411 8.67 -17.81 14.96
N LEU A 412 7.56 -17.44 15.60
CA LEU A 412 7.15 -17.90 16.92
C LEU A 412 6.23 -19.13 16.86
N ALA A 413 5.74 -19.55 15.69
CA ALA A 413 4.73 -20.60 15.58
C ALA A 413 5.19 -21.96 16.11
N GLY A 414 6.49 -22.25 16.07
CA GLY A 414 7.07 -23.47 16.61
C GLY A 414 7.34 -23.45 18.12
N ASN A 415 7.13 -22.31 18.81
CA ASN A 415 7.33 -22.20 20.26
C ASN A 415 6.04 -22.61 21.00
N PRO A 416 6.07 -23.62 21.87
CA PRO A 416 4.88 -24.08 22.61
C PRO A 416 4.12 -22.99 23.38
N GLN A 417 4.81 -21.94 23.83
CA GLN A 417 4.18 -20.79 24.50
C GLN A 417 3.16 -20.05 23.62
N TYR A 418 3.31 -20.12 22.31
CA TYR A 418 2.43 -19.46 21.34
C TYR A 418 1.45 -20.41 20.65
N ALA A 419 1.42 -21.70 21.01
CA ALA A 419 0.55 -22.69 20.37
C ALA A 419 -0.94 -22.29 20.43
N ALA A 420 -1.41 -21.80 21.57
CA ALA A 420 -2.78 -21.31 21.73
C ALA A 420 -3.07 -20.08 20.83
N LYS A 421 -2.10 -19.15 20.71
CA LYS A 421 -2.24 -17.96 19.85
C LYS A 421 -2.27 -18.32 18.38
N VAL A 422 -1.46 -19.27 17.94
CA VAL A 422 -1.49 -19.81 16.57
C VAL A 422 -2.85 -20.43 16.27
N ALA A 423 -3.38 -21.27 17.18
CA ALA A 423 -4.69 -21.90 17.01
C ALA A 423 -5.83 -20.87 16.95
N GLU A 424 -5.84 -19.90 17.85
CA GLU A 424 -6.80 -18.79 17.88
C GLU A 424 -6.80 -18.03 16.56
N MET A 425 -5.65 -17.53 16.13
CA MET A 425 -5.53 -16.74 14.91
C MET A 425 -5.83 -17.57 13.64
N HIS A 426 -5.53 -18.87 13.64
CA HIS A 426 -5.89 -19.73 12.52
C HIS A 426 -7.40 -19.92 12.40
N ILE A 427 -8.14 -20.03 13.52
CA ILE A 427 -9.60 -20.05 13.52
C ILE A 427 -10.15 -18.73 12.99
N GLN A 428 -9.62 -17.60 13.46
CA GLN A 428 -10.00 -16.27 12.96
C GLN A 428 -9.74 -16.13 11.45
N LEU A 429 -8.57 -16.58 10.98
CA LEU A 429 -8.22 -16.58 9.55
C LEU A 429 -9.23 -17.37 8.73
N LYS A 430 -9.58 -18.60 9.15
CA LYS A 430 -10.57 -19.43 8.46
C LYS A 430 -11.95 -18.78 8.45
N THR A 431 -12.36 -18.17 9.55
CA THR A 431 -13.64 -17.44 9.65
C THR A 431 -13.70 -16.29 8.65
N GLU A 432 -12.62 -15.52 8.50
CA GLU A 432 -12.56 -14.44 7.49
C GLU A 432 -12.55 -15.01 6.07
N MET A 433 -11.83 -16.11 5.82
CA MET A 433 -11.87 -16.78 4.51
C MET A 433 -13.27 -17.24 4.13
N GLU A 434 -14.01 -17.86 5.06
CA GLU A 434 -15.41 -18.29 4.86
C GLU A 434 -16.31 -17.09 4.56
N LYS A 435 -16.21 -16.04 5.35
CA LYS A 435 -16.99 -14.81 5.19
C LYS A 435 -16.73 -14.11 3.84
N LEU A 436 -15.50 -14.18 3.34
CA LEU A 436 -15.08 -13.61 2.06
C LEU A 436 -15.25 -14.60 0.89
N ASN A 437 -15.72 -15.83 1.13
CA ASN A 437 -15.77 -16.93 0.15
C ASN A 437 -14.40 -17.19 -0.52
N ASP A 438 -13.32 -17.10 0.25
CA ASP A 438 -11.96 -17.36 -0.24
C ASP A 438 -11.59 -18.83 -0.07
N SER A 439 -11.76 -19.63 -1.12
CA SER A 439 -11.62 -21.09 -1.10
C SER A 439 -10.28 -21.62 -1.63
N PHE A 440 -9.27 -20.78 -1.88
CA PHE A 440 -8.02 -21.12 -2.62
C PHE A 440 -8.24 -21.65 -4.06
N SER A 441 -9.45 -21.96 -4.45
CA SER A 441 -9.79 -22.65 -5.72
C SER A 441 -9.66 -21.79 -6.97
N GLN A 442 -9.08 -20.61 -6.87
CA GLN A 442 -8.95 -19.71 -8.00
C GLN A 442 -7.73 -20.06 -8.83
N GLU A 443 -7.99 -20.65 -9.98
CA GLU A 443 -6.98 -20.94 -10.98
C GLU A 443 -6.23 -19.66 -11.41
N ASP A 444 -4.92 -19.65 -11.21
CA ASP A 444 -4.03 -18.61 -11.75
C ASP A 444 -4.19 -18.57 -13.29
N PRO A 445 -4.72 -17.45 -13.88
CA PRO A 445 -4.84 -17.33 -15.33
C PRO A 445 -3.51 -17.48 -16.07
N LYS A 446 -2.38 -17.23 -15.39
CA LYS A 446 -1.03 -17.43 -15.92
C LYS A 446 -0.60 -18.89 -15.87
N ALA A 447 -1.07 -19.66 -14.88
CA ALA A 447 -0.80 -21.11 -14.83
C ALA A 447 -1.39 -21.82 -16.05
N LYS A 448 -2.65 -21.51 -16.43
CA LYS A 448 -3.26 -22.04 -17.66
C LYS A 448 -2.48 -21.68 -18.94
N LYS A 449 -1.91 -20.46 -19.01
CA LYS A 449 -1.05 -20.06 -20.14
C LYS A 449 0.29 -20.80 -20.13
N ARG A 450 0.85 -21.05 -18.94
CA ARG A 450 2.11 -21.85 -18.79
C ARG A 450 1.89 -23.29 -19.20
N GLU A 451 0.84 -23.95 -18.71
CA GLU A 451 0.48 -25.31 -19.12
C GLU A 451 0.22 -25.43 -20.63
N LYS A 452 -0.52 -24.48 -21.25
CA LYS A 452 -0.70 -24.45 -22.70
C LYS A 452 0.62 -24.30 -23.45
N LYS A 453 1.53 -23.48 -22.94
CA LYS A 453 2.86 -23.27 -23.54
C LYS A 453 3.78 -24.47 -23.40
N GLU A 454 3.72 -25.18 -22.26
CA GLU A 454 4.45 -26.43 -22.02
C GLU A 454 3.87 -27.59 -22.85
N LYS A 455 2.54 -27.73 -22.90
CA LYS A 455 1.86 -28.72 -23.76
C LYS A 455 2.18 -28.45 -25.24
N GLY A 456 2.25 -27.20 -25.66
CA GLY A 456 2.68 -26.81 -27.02
C GLY A 456 4.16 -27.12 -27.30
N ARG A 457 5.05 -26.90 -26.32
CA ARG A 457 6.48 -27.27 -26.42
C ARG A 457 6.70 -28.79 -26.44
N LYS A 458 5.94 -29.55 -25.62
CA LYS A 458 6.01 -31.02 -25.62
C LYS A 458 5.46 -31.63 -26.92
N ARG A 459 4.41 -31.02 -27.53
CA ARG A 459 3.91 -31.43 -28.86
C ARG A 459 4.96 -31.16 -29.96
N ARG A 460 5.59 -29.96 -29.99
CA ARG A 460 6.64 -29.65 -30.98
C ARG A 460 7.93 -30.47 -30.83
N ARG A 461 8.19 -31.04 -29.65
CA ARG A 461 9.33 -31.98 -29.43
C ARG A 461 9.00 -33.42 -29.82
N LYS A 462 7.72 -33.79 -29.91
CA LYS A 462 7.29 -35.14 -30.34
C LYS A 462 7.07 -35.29 -31.85
N ASP A 463 6.99 -34.18 -32.61
CA ASP A 463 6.93 -34.19 -34.07
C ASP A 463 8.19 -33.55 -34.66
N PRO A 464 9.26 -34.33 -34.91
CA PRO A 464 10.46 -33.84 -35.60
C PRO A 464 10.39 -34.01 -37.13
N LYS A 465 9.22 -34.23 -37.70
CA LYS A 465 9.07 -34.41 -39.15
C LYS A 465 8.13 -33.34 -39.70
N GLU A 466 8.71 -32.21 -40.09
CA GLU A 466 8.32 -31.31 -41.16
C GLU A 466 9.31 -30.18 -41.18
N LYS A 467 10.45 -30.41 -41.85
CA LYS A 467 11.27 -29.42 -42.50
C LYS A 467 11.65 -29.97 -43.87
#